data_902598660fff681f40424737e2ab8316
#
_entry.id   902598660fff681f40424737e2ab8316
#
_cell.length_a   1.000
_cell.length_b   1.000
_cell.length_c   1.000
_cell.angle_alpha   90.00
_cell.angle_beta   90.00
_cell.angle_gamma   90.00
#
_symmetry.space_group_name_H-M   'P 1'
#
loop_
_entity.id
_entity.type
_entity.pdbx_description
1 polymer ?
#
loop_
_entity_poly.entity_id
_entity_poly.type
_entity_poly.pdbx_seq_one_letter_code
_entity_poly.pdbx_strand_id
1 'polypeptide(L)'
;FPYTTLFRSLLSSFEGRLAALGYADIARLRMAAGIGLKRAARIQAAVELGRRVLAARELGPDPIGSSNDVGRIFRPLLTEMKHEECWCLYLNTGNRIVERQRVSQGGVQATVVAQRLVIKQAHELLATQIILVHNHPSGAALPSEQDKILTKKIAEAAALFDIRLLDHLIIARSGEYSFRQSGLLQ
;
A
#
# COMPACT_ATOMS: atom_id res chain seq x y z
N PHE A 1 -17.57 -32.14 -5.64
CA PHE A 1 -18.08 -30.78 -5.90
C PHE A 1 -17.42 -30.23 -7.16
N PRO A 2 -18.17 -29.78 -8.18
CA PRO A 2 -17.61 -29.33 -9.46
C PRO A 2 -16.68 -28.11 -9.34
N TYR A 3 -16.77 -27.35 -8.24
CA TYR A 3 -15.90 -26.18 -7.97
C TYR A 3 -14.47 -26.56 -7.63
N THR A 4 -14.22 -27.75 -7.08
CA THR A 4 -12.87 -28.19 -6.67
C THR A 4 -11.98 -28.46 -7.89
N THR A 5 -12.54 -29.00 -8.98
CA THR A 5 -11.79 -29.29 -10.21
C THR A 5 -11.39 -27.99 -10.91
N LEU A 6 -12.33 -27.03 -11.02
CA LEU A 6 -12.04 -25.72 -11.62
C LEU A 6 -10.99 -24.94 -10.82
N PHE A 7 -11.10 -24.97 -9.49
CA PHE A 7 -10.14 -24.30 -8.60
C PHE A 7 -8.75 -24.94 -8.71
N ARG A 8 -8.65 -26.26 -8.71
CA ARG A 8 -7.37 -26.96 -8.91
C ARG A 8 -6.75 -26.66 -10.27
N SER A 9 -7.53 -26.69 -11.33
CA SER A 9 -7.06 -26.33 -12.68
C SER A 9 -6.58 -24.90 -12.76
N LEU A 10 -7.32 -23.97 -12.16
CA LEU A 10 -6.93 -22.58 -12.06
C LEU A 10 -5.60 -22.41 -11.30
N LEU A 11 -5.50 -23.02 -10.12
CA LEU A 11 -4.31 -22.94 -9.28
C LEU A 11 -3.08 -23.56 -9.96
N SER A 12 -3.27 -24.69 -10.68
CA SER A 12 -2.21 -25.31 -11.49
C SER A 12 -1.69 -24.37 -12.58
N SER A 13 -2.55 -23.56 -13.20
CA SER A 13 -2.16 -22.56 -14.21
C SER A 13 -1.27 -21.44 -13.63
N PHE A 14 -1.18 -21.35 -12.31
CA PHE A 14 -0.31 -20.42 -11.56
C PHE A 14 0.73 -21.17 -10.70
N GLU A 15 1.07 -22.40 -11.08
CA GLU A 15 2.10 -23.23 -10.41
C GLU A 15 1.82 -23.42 -8.91
N GLY A 16 0.55 -23.47 -8.51
CA GLY A 16 0.13 -23.58 -7.12
C GLY A 16 0.32 -22.32 -6.28
N ARG A 17 0.82 -21.24 -6.84
CA ARG A 17 1.12 -19.99 -6.11
C ARG A 17 -0.12 -19.10 -6.01
N LEU A 18 -0.76 -19.07 -4.84
CA LEU A 18 -1.91 -18.20 -4.56
C LEU A 18 -1.59 -16.71 -4.74
N ALA A 19 -0.37 -16.28 -4.41
CA ALA A 19 0.05 -14.91 -4.64
C ALA A 19 0.00 -14.55 -6.13
N ALA A 20 0.54 -15.40 -7.01
CA ALA A 20 0.52 -15.16 -8.45
C ALA A 20 -0.91 -15.11 -9.02
N LEU A 21 -1.82 -15.94 -8.50
CA LEU A 21 -3.24 -15.89 -8.82
C LEU A 21 -3.87 -14.57 -8.32
N GLY A 22 -3.52 -14.15 -7.12
CA GLY A 22 -4.05 -12.95 -6.47
C GLY A 22 -3.70 -11.64 -7.19
N TYR A 23 -2.59 -11.62 -7.94
CA TYR A 23 -2.15 -10.44 -8.70
C TYR A 23 -2.36 -10.55 -10.21
N ALA A 24 -2.99 -11.64 -10.66
CA ALA A 24 -3.31 -11.82 -12.06
C ALA A 24 -4.40 -10.85 -12.52
N ASP A 25 -4.16 -10.14 -13.63
CA ASP A 25 -5.16 -9.33 -14.28
C ASP A 25 -6.21 -10.20 -15.00
N ILE A 26 -7.31 -9.58 -15.46
CA ILE A 26 -8.39 -10.28 -16.16
C ILE A 26 -7.87 -11.00 -17.41
N ALA A 27 -6.94 -10.41 -18.14
CA ALA A 27 -6.38 -11.01 -19.34
C ALA A 27 -5.64 -12.31 -19.01
N ARG A 28 -4.79 -12.31 -18.00
CA ARG A 28 -4.05 -13.49 -17.55
C ARG A 28 -4.97 -14.57 -16.96
N LEU A 29 -6.01 -14.19 -16.22
CA LEU A 29 -7.02 -15.14 -15.72
C LEU A 29 -7.78 -15.80 -16.86
N ARG A 30 -8.10 -15.07 -17.94
CA ARG A 30 -8.78 -15.62 -19.13
C ARG A 30 -7.90 -16.56 -19.93
N MET A 31 -6.59 -16.41 -19.89
CA MET A 31 -5.65 -17.34 -20.53
C MET A 31 -5.60 -18.70 -19.80
N ALA A 32 -6.03 -18.77 -18.55
CA ALA A 32 -6.17 -20.04 -17.83
C ALA A 32 -7.35 -20.85 -18.41
N ALA A 33 -7.14 -22.17 -18.53
CA ALA A 33 -8.11 -23.07 -19.20
C ALA A 33 -9.52 -22.96 -18.58
N GLY A 34 -10.52 -22.74 -19.43
CA GLY A 34 -11.94 -22.74 -19.06
C GLY A 34 -12.46 -21.50 -18.34
N ILE A 35 -11.69 -20.40 -18.26
CA ILE A 35 -12.10 -19.18 -17.59
C ILE A 35 -12.54 -18.11 -18.60
N GLY A 36 -13.86 -17.85 -18.66
CA GLY A 36 -14.42 -16.73 -19.41
C GLY A 36 -14.40 -15.43 -18.61
N LEU A 37 -14.70 -14.30 -19.28
CA LEU A 37 -14.65 -12.95 -18.71
C LEU A 37 -15.42 -12.82 -17.38
N LYS A 38 -16.66 -13.35 -17.32
CA LYS A 38 -17.49 -13.27 -16.09
C LYS A 38 -16.84 -13.96 -14.89
N ARG A 39 -16.19 -15.12 -15.11
CA ARG A 39 -15.50 -15.86 -14.05
C ARG A 39 -14.21 -15.14 -13.64
N ALA A 40 -13.43 -14.65 -14.60
CA ALA A 40 -12.22 -13.89 -14.33
C ALA A 40 -12.52 -12.63 -13.47
N ALA A 41 -13.55 -11.87 -13.83
CA ALA A 41 -13.98 -10.71 -13.06
C ALA A 41 -14.44 -11.06 -11.64
N ARG A 42 -15.17 -12.17 -11.46
CA ARG A 42 -15.57 -12.65 -10.11
C ARG A 42 -14.37 -13.06 -9.25
N ILE A 43 -13.38 -13.73 -9.83
CA ILE A 43 -12.15 -14.11 -9.14
C ILE A 43 -11.40 -12.86 -8.70
N GLN A 44 -11.23 -11.90 -9.58
CA GLN A 44 -10.56 -10.64 -9.26
C GLN A 44 -11.29 -9.87 -8.17
N ALA A 45 -12.62 -9.77 -8.24
CA ALA A 45 -13.43 -9.13 -7.20
C ALA A 45 -13.29 -9.83 -5.84
N ALA A 46 -13.29 -11.17 -5.82
CA ALA A 46 -13.12 -11.94 -4.59
C ALA A 46 -11.73 -11.75 -3.97
N VAL A 47 -10.68 -11.72 -4.79
CA VAL A 47 -9.31 -11.45 -4.35
C VAL A 47 -9.20 -10.04 -3.76
N GLU A 48 -9.73 -9.04 -4.47
CA GLU A 48 -9.72 -7.65 -4.01
C GLU A 48 -10.50 -7.47 -2.70
N LEU A 49 -11.66 -8.13 -2.57
CA LEU A 49 -12.42 -8.14 -1.34
C LEU A 49 -11.61 -8.78 -0.19
N GLY A 50 -10.96 -9.92 -0.44
CA GLY A 50 -10.10 -10.58 0.54
C GLY A 50 -8.95 -9.69 1.01
N ARG A 51 -8.30 -9.00 0.08
CA ARG A 51 -7.23 -8.02 0.39
C ARG A 51 -7.76 -6.88 1.27
N ARG A 52 -8.93 -6.32 0.95
CA ARG A 52 -9.55 -5.24 1.76
C ARG A 52 -9.96 -5.74 3.15
N VAL A 53 -10.47 -6.96 3.25
CA VAL A 53 -10.82 -7.56 4.56
C VAL A 53 -9.59 -7.75 5.42
N LEU A 54 -8.50 -8.28 4.85
CA LEU A 54 -7.23 -8.42 5.59
C LEU A 54 -6.72 -7.05 6.04
N ALA A 55 -6.67 -6.09 5.11
CA ALA A 55 -6.23 -4.74 5.43
C ALA A 55 -7.14 -4.04 6.48
N ALA A 56 -8.45 -4.30 6.47
CA ALA A 56 -9.37 -3.78 7.48
C ALA A 56 -9.16 -4.43 8.86
N ARG A 57 -8.79 -5.71 8.90
CA ARG A 57 -8.43 -6.40 10.17
C ARG A 57 -7.16 -5.84 10.78
N GLU A 58 -6.19 -5.47 9.96
CA GLU A 58 -4.94 -4.83 10.41
C GLU A 58 -5.13 -3.36 10.85
N LEU A 59 -6.26 -2.72 10.52
CA LEU A 59 -6.70 -1.44 11.10
C LEU A 59 -7.28 -1.62 12.52
N GLY A 60 -6.85 -2.65 13.25
CA GLY A 60 -7.29 -2.93 14.61
C GLY A 60 -7.10 -1.74 15.56
N PRO A 61 -7.67 -1.79 16.77
CA PRO A 61 -7.60 -0.70 17.75
C PRO A 61 -6.20 -0.45 18.30
N ASP A 62 -5.22 -1.26 17.90
CA ASP A 62 -3.87 -1.17 18.42
C ASP A 62 -3.09 0.00 17.82
N PRO A 63 -2.29 0.70 18.63
CA PRO A 63 -1.47 1.81 18.14
C PRO A 63 -0.32 1.28 17.26
N ILE A 64 0.07 2.08 16.28
CA ILE A 64 1.27 1.83 15.47
C ILE A 64 2.50 2.06 16.35
N GLY A 65 3.23 1.01 16.65
CA GLY A 65 4.45 1.04 17.47
C GLY A 65 5.74 0.97 16.65
N SER A 66 5.66 0.49 15.41
CA SER A 66 6.84 0.24 14.57
C SER A 66 6.55 0.35 13.08
N SER A 67 7.60 0.48 12.26
CA SER A 67 7.50 0.38 10.81
C SER A 67 6.96 -0.98 10.36
N ASN A 68 7.26 -2.06 11.09
CA ASN A 68 6.75 -3.39 10.79
C ASN A 68 5.21 -3.49 10.91
N ASP A 69 4.59 -2.73 11.82
CA ASP A 69 3.12 -2.66 11.92
C ASP A 69 2.52 -2.06 10.66
N VAL A 70 3.13 -0.98 10.17
CA VAL A 70 2.76 -0.35 8.88
C VAL A 70 3.00 -1.31 7.71
N GLY A 71 4.14 -1.99 7.72
CA GLY A 71 4.48 -3.01 6.71
C GLY A 71 3.43 -4.12 6.64
N ARG A 72 2.96 -4.65 7.76
CA ARG A 72 1.90 -5.67 7.80
C ARG A 72 0.61 -5.20 7.09
N ILE A 73 0.26 -3.93 7.24
CA ILE A 73 -0.92 -3.35 6.57
C ILE A 73 -0.72 -3.25 5.06
N PHE A 74 0.46 -2.79 4.63
CA PHE A 74 0.66 -2.38 3.23
C PHE A 74 1.34 -3.42 2.34
N ARG A 75 2.11 -4.37 2.88
CA ARG A 75 2.72 -5.46 2.06
C ARG A 75 1.68 -6.21 1.23
N PRO A 76 0.54 -6.66 1.79
CA PRO A 76 -0.49 -7.37 1.02
C PRO A 76 -1.12 -6.52 -0.07
N LEU A 77 -1.05 -5.20 0.06
CA LEU A 77 -1.66 -4.25 -0.87
C LEU A 77 -0.69 -3.84 -1.98
N LEU A 78 0.59 -3.63 -1.66
CA LEU A 78 1.51 -2.88 -2.50
C LEU A 78 2.63 -3.70 -3.14
N THR A 79 3.07 -4.82 -2.52
CA THR A 79 4.29 -5.54 -2.94
C THR A 79 4.30 -5.95 -4.42
N GLU A 80 3.15 -6.37 -4.94
CA GLU A 80 3.04 -6.89 -6.32
C GLU A 80 2.38 -5.91 -7.30
N MET A 81 2.16 -4.66 -6.89
CA MET A 81 1.60 -3.65 -7.79
C MET A 81 2.58 -3.32 -8.91
N LYS A 82 2.05 -3.18 -10.14
CA LYS A 82 2.84 -2.86 -11.34
C LYS A 82 3.01 -1.35 -11.57
N HIS A 83 2.39 -0.54 -10.76
CA HIS A 83 2.47 0.92 -10.77
C HIS A 83 2.75 1.43 -9.36
N GLU A 84 3.32 2.60 -9.27
CA GLU A 84 3.55 3.25 -7.99
C GLU A 84 2.25 3.78 -7.41
N GLU A 85 2.05 3.57 -6.13
CA GLU A 85 1.03 4.21 -5.33
C GLU A 85 1.67 4.82 -4.09
N CYS A 86 1.23 6.01 -3.74
CA CYS A 86 1.59 6.64 -2.49
C CYS A 86 0.35 6.73 -1.59
N TRP A 87 0.52 6.31 -0.35
CA TRP A 87 -0.50 6.29 0.68
C TRP A 87 -0.07 7.13 1.87
N CYS A 88 -1.03 7.66 2.60
CA CYS A 88 -0.83 8.32 3.88
C CYS A 88 -1.70 7.66 4.94
N LEU A 89 -1.09 7.32 6.08
CA LEU A 89 -1.77 7.01 7.32
C LEU A 89 -1.87 8.27 8.14
N TYR A 90 -3.06 8.56 8.63
CA TYR A 90 -3.35 9.66 9.55
C TYR A 90 -3.58 9.09 10.94
N LEU A 91 -2.87 9.61 11.93
CA LEU A 91 -2.85 9.06 13.28
C LEU A 91 -3.20 10.15 14.31
N ASN A 92 -3.82 9.72 15.40
CA ASN A 92 -4.03 10.56 16.56
C ASN A 92 -2.79 10.57 17.49
N THR A 93 -2.85 11.32 18.58
CA THR A 93 -1.78 11.40 19.59
C THR A 93 -1.38 10.05 20.21
N GLY A 94 -2.29 9.08 20.21
CA GLY A 94 -2.04 7.72 20.68
C GLY A 94 -1.53 6.76 19.62
N ASN A 95 -1.03 7.27 18.48
CA ASN A 95 -0.56 6.47 17.33
C ASN A 95 -1.62 5.53 16.73
N ARG A 96 -2.90 5.79 16.98
CA ARG A 96 -3.99 5.01 16.39
C ARG A 96 -4.36 5.55 15.03
N ILE A 97 -4.59 4.66 14.06
CA ILE A 97 -5.00 5.03 12.72
C ILE A 97 -6.41 5.62 12.77
N VAL A 98 -6.54 6.88 12.35
CA VAL A 98 -7.80 7.58 12.14
C VAL A 98 -8.32 7.32 10.74
N GLU A 99 -7.41 7.40 9.74
CA GLU A 99 -7.74 7.20 8.34
C GLU A 99 -6.51 6.72 7.57
N ARG A 100 -6.73 6.04 6.46
CA ARG A 100 -5.72 5.77 5.44
C ARG A 100 -6.23 6.22 4.08
N GLN A 101 -5.43 6.95 3.36
CA GLN A 101 -5.81 7.49 2.06
C GLN A 101 -4.72 7.25 1.03
N ARG A 102 -5.12 6.82 -0.16
CA ARG A 102 -4.23 6.83 -1.31
C ARG A 102 -4.10 8.27 -1.82
N VAL A 103 -2.89 8.78 -1.78
CA VAL A 103 -2.55 10.16 -2.13
C VAL A 103 -2.28 10.30 -3.62
N SER A 104 -1.64 9.28 -4.21
CA SER A 104 -1.35 9.26 -5.65
C SER A 104 -1.31 7.84 -6.22
N GLN A 105 -1.51 7.76 -7.55
CA GLN A 105 -1.42 6.54 -8.33
C GLN A 105 -0.76 6.86 -9.67
N GLY A 106 0.39 6.22 -9.93
CA GLY A 106 1.14 6.33 -11.20
C GLY A 106 1.81 7.68 -11.43
N GLY A 107 3.13 7.68 -11.61
CA GLY A 107 3.93 8.76 -12.20
C GLY A 107 4.34 9.94 -11.33
N VAL A 108 5.39 10.57 -11.79
CA VAL A 108 6.20 11.63 -11.16
C VAL A 108 5.46 12.96 -10.85
N GLN A 109 4.26 13.19 -11.40
CA GLN A 109 3.48 14.42 -11.13
C GLN A 109 2.80 14.45 -9.76
N ALA A 110 2.89 13.34 -9.01
CA ALA A 110 2.26 13.18 -7.71
C ALA A 110 2.86 14.09 -6.59
N THR A 111 4.08 14.55 -6.73
CA THR A 111 4.85 15.11 -5.62
C THR A 111 4.30 16.42 -5.03
N VAL A 112 3.87 17.36 -5.87
CA VAL A 112 3.36 18.66 -5.39
C VAL A 112 1.88 18.58 -4.97
N VAL A 113 1.09 17.80 -5.71
CA VAL A 113 -0.32 17.56 -5.39
C VAL A 113 -0.44 16.72 -4.09
N ALA A 114 0.43 15.74 -3.93
CA ALA A 114 0.49 14.88 -2.76
C ALA A 114 0.67 15.68 -1.46
N GLN A 115 1.60 16.62 -1.41
CA GLN A 115 1.85 17.45 -0.22
C GLN A 115 0.59 18.19 0.25
N ARG A 116 -0.08 18.91 -0.68
CA ARG A 116 -1.29 19.69 -0.35
C ARG A 116 -2.43 18.79 0.13
N LEU A 117 -2.64 17.64 -0.53
CA LEU A 117 -3.68 16.69 -0.17
C LEU A 117 -3.42 16.07 1.20
N VAL A 118 -2.18 15.68 1.48
CA VAL A 118 -1.80 15.11 2.78
C VAL A 118 -2.06 16.09 3.91
N ILE A 119 -1.60 17.33 3.79
CA ILE A 119 -1.76 18.34 4.85
C ILE A 119 -3.23 18.72 5.03
N LYS A 120 -3.96 18.95 3.91
CA LYS A 120 -5.39 19.23 3.97
C LYS A 120 -6.14 18.14 4.71
N GLN A 121 -5.93 16.88 4.33
CA GLN A 121 -6.62 15.76 4.95
C GLN A 121 -6.22 15.57 6.41
N ALA A 122 -4.95 15.75 6.76
CA ALA A 122 -4.50 15.68 8.15
C ALA A 122 -5.20 16.73 9.02
N HIS A 123 -5.38 17.94 8.50
CA HIS A 123 -6.08 19.01 9.18
C HIS A 123 -7.58 18.69 9.34
N GLU A 124 -8.26 18.23 8.28
CA GLU A 124 -9.67 17.84 8.31
C GLU A 124 -9.96 16.70 9.32
N LEU A 125 -9.02 15.76 9.46
CA LEU A 125 -9.11 14.64 10.39
C LEU A 125 -8.62 14.97 11.81
N LEU A 126 -8.11 16.18 12.05
CA LEU A 126 -7.42 16.56 13.28
C LEU A 126 -6.30 15.56 13.65
N ALA A 127 -5.65 15.01 12.65
CA ALA A 127 -4.54 14.09 12.84
C ALA A 127 -3.32 14.86 13.34
N THR A 128 -2.66 14.31 14.34
CA THR A 128 -1.44 14.90 14.92
C THR A 128 -0.17 14.29 14.37
N GLN A 129 -0.31 13.17 13.68
CA GLN A 129 0.81 12.42 13.13
C GLN A 129 0.41 11.78 11.80
N ILE A 130 1.39 11.64 10.92
CA ILE A 130 1.21 10.98 9.61
C ILE A 130 2.37 10.02 9.34
N ILE A 131 2.09 9.00 8.54
CA ILE A 131 3.10 8.10 7.97
C ILE A 131 2.84 7.99 6.48
N LEU A 132 3.88 8.15 5.67
CA LEU A 132 3.81 7.92 4.23
C LEU A 132 4.21 6.49 3.91
N VAL A 133 3.58 5.93 2.90
CA VAL A 133 3.93 4.60 2.39
C VAL A 133 3.80 4.60 0.87
N HIS A 134 4.82 4.17 0.17
CA HIS A 134 4.72 3.94 -1.28
C HIS A 134 5.43 2.65 -1.69
N ASN A 135 5.12 2.17 -2.88
CA ASN A 135 5.76 0.97 -3.42
C ASN A 135 6.67 1.30 -4.59
N HIS A 136 7.70 0.47 -4.76
CA HIS A 136 8.57 0.47 -5.94
C HIS A 136 8.30 -0.76 -6.82
N PRO A 137 7.63 -0.60 -7.98
CA PRO A 137 7.41 -1.71 -8.92
C PRO A 137 8.70 -2.31 -9.48
N SER A 138 9.82 -1.57 -9.44
CA SER A 138 11.14 -2.07 -9.80
C SER A 138 11.61 -3.25 -8.95
N GLY A 139 11.03 -3.40 -7.75
CA GLY A 139 11.36 -4.44 -6.78
C GLY A 139 12.45 -4.08 -5.79
N ALA A 140 13.13 -2.93 -5.92
CA ALA A 140 14.14 -2.44 -4.98
C ALA A 140 13.53 -1.48 -3.96
N ALA A 141 13.76 -1.71 -2.66
CA ALA A 141 13.24 -0.87 -1.58
C ALA A 141 14.10 0.38 -1.27
N LEU A 142 15.13 0.66 -2.08
CA LEU A 142 16.00 1.82 -1.84
C LEU A 142 15.33 3.14 -2.25
N PRO A 143 15.43 4.20 -1.44
CA PRO A 143 14.83 5.49 -1.75
C PRO A 143 15.54 6.18 -2.91
N SER A 144 14.75 6.75 -3.83
CA SER A 144 15.25 7.67 -4.84
C SER A 144 15.51 9.07 -4.26
N GLU A 145 16.20 9.91 -5.01
CA GLU A 145 16.35 11.32 -4.61
C GLU A 145 15.01 12.06 -4.57
N GLN A 146 14.06 11.67 -5.41
CA GLN A 146 12.71 12.23 -5.39
C GLN A 146 11.96 11.85 -4.11
N ASP A 147 12.12 10.63 -3.60
CA ASP A 147 11.53 10.21 -2.34
C ASP A 147 12.08 11.00 -1.16
N LYS A 148 13.38 11.24 -1.15
CA LYS A 148 14.03 12.06 -0.11
C LYS A 148 13.50 13.51 -0.15
N ILE A 149 13.39 14.12 -1.34
CA ILE A 149 12.84 15.47 -1.51
C ILE A 149 11.37 15.51 -1.08
N LEU A 150 10.55 14.52 -1.46
CA LEU A 150 9.15 14.43 -1.06
C LEU A 150 9.02 14.34 0.45
N THR A 151 9.77 13.42 1.07
CA THR A 151 9.78 13.21 2.52
C THR A 151 10.09 14.50 3.26
N LYS A 152 11.17 15.19 2.87
CA LYS A 152 11.57 16.46 3.47
C LYS A 152 10.48 17.52 3.34
N LYS A 153 9.93 17.73 2.13
CA LYS A 153 8.88 18.72 1.89
C LYS A 153 7.62 18.46 2.70
N ILE A 154 7.21 17.20 2.83
CA ILE A 154 6.01 16.83 3.61
C ILE A 154 6.30 17.02 5.11
N ALA A 155 7.48 16.63 5.61
CA ALA A 155 7.86 16.85 6.99
C ALA A 155 7.86 18.34 7.36
N GLU A 156 8.48 19.17 6.54
CA GLU A 156 8.51 20.63 6.72
C GLU A 156 7.10 21.26 6.70
N ALA A 157 6.27 20.86 5.73
CA ALA A 157 4.91 21.36 5.64
C ALA A 157 4.01 20.90 6.79
N ALA A 158 4.14 19.65 7.23
CA ALA A 158 3.39 19.11 8.36
C ALA A 158 3.75 19.84 9.67
N ALA A 159 5.04 20.12 9.87
CA ALA A 159 5.53 20.80 11.06
C ALA A 159 4.94 22.22 11.23
N LEU A 160 4.60 22.92 10.14
CA LEU A 160 3.92 24.22 10.21
C LEU A 160 2.52 24.17 10.85
N PHE A 161 1.93 22.98 10.95
CA PHE A 161 0.60 22.74 11.52
C PHE A 161 0.67 21.82 12.76
N ASP A 162 1.83 21.70 13.39
CA ASP A 162 2.05 20.81 14.54
C ASP A 162 1.74 19.34 14.26
N ILE A 163 1.84 18.93 12.97
CA ILE A 163 1.67 17.54 12.54
C ILE A 163 3.03 16.91 12.33
N ARG A 164 3.28 15.74 12.91
CA ARG A 164 4.55 15.03 12.77
C ARG A 164 4.50 13.98 11.66
N LEU A 165 5.44 14.03 10.73
CA LEU A 165 5.74 12.88 9.87
C LEU A 165 6.56 11.87 10.69
N LEU A 166 5.94 10.76 11.08
CA LEU A 166 6.60 9.74 11.92
C LEU A 166 7.55 8.86 11.13
N ASP A 167 7.17 8.50 9.90
CA ASP A 167 8.00 7.68 9.03
C ASP A 167 7.56 7.84 7.57
N HIS A 168 8.42 7.39 6.66
CA HIS A 168 8.12 7.15 5.27
C HIS A 168 8.64 5.76 4.91
N LEU A 169 7.75 4.85 4.53
CA LEU A 169 8.09 3.47 4.18
C LEU A 169 8.03 3.26 2.68
N ILE A 170 9.03 2.57 2.17
CA ILE A 170 9.03 2.03 0.80
C ILE A 170 8.79 0.53 0.89
N ILE A 171 7.79 0.04 0.17
CA ILE A 171 7.45 -1.38 0.07
C ILE A 171 7.87 -1.88 -1.32
N ALA A 172 8.69 -2.93 -1.35
CA ALA A 172 9.13 -3.56 -2.59
C ALA A 172 9.25 -5.07 -2.43
N ARG A 173 9.48 -5.79 -3.52
CA ARG A 173 9.70 -7.25 -3.48
C ARG A 173 10.94 -7.65 -2.70
N SER A 174 11.99 -6.81 -2.73
CA SER A 174 13.21 -7.07 -1.97
C SER A 174 13.06 -6.86 -0.46
N GLY A 175 11.97 -6.24 -0.02
CA GLY A 175 11.72 -5.91 1.39
C GLY A 175 11.15 -4.52 1.58
N GLU A 176 11.50 -3.91 2.70
CA GLU A 176 11.02 -2.59 3.12
C GLU A 176 12.18 -1.68 3.46
N TYR A 177 11.95 -0.39 3.29
CA TYR A 177 12.85 0.66 3.74
C TYR A 177 12.09 1.68 4.57
N SER A 178 12.59 1.99 5.76
CA SER A 178 12.07 3.04 6.63
C SER A 178 13.05 4.20 6.67
N PHE A 179 12.57 5.40 6.37
CA PHE A 179 13.37 6.62 6.44
C PHE A 179 13.79 6.94 7.88
N ARG A 180 12.92 6.65 8.84
CA ARG A 180 13.21 6.85 10.26
C ARG A 180 14.29 5.89 10.75
N GLN A 181 14.17 4.59 10.45
CA GLN A 181 15.16 3.60 10.88
C GLN A 181 16.53 3.82 10.25
N SER A 182 16.58 4.36 9.04
CA SER A 182 17.82 4.70 8.33
C SER A 182 18.40 6.06 8.72
N GLY A 183 17.76 6.81 9.63
CA GLY A 183 18.23 8.13 10.08
C GLY A 183 18.02 9.28 9.08
N LEU A 184 17.25 9.06 8.02
CA LEU A 184 16.91 10.10 7.03
C LEU A 184 15.70 10.95 7.44
N LEU A 185 14.99 10.56 8.50
CA LEU A 185 13.89 11.29 9.13
C LEU A 185 14.11 11.30 10.65
N GLN A 186 14.09 12.49 11.26
CA GLN A 186 14.26 12.70 12.71
C GLN A 186 12.92 12.86 13.42
#